data_d58a319f1b1299358d82c11d0380821c
#
_entry.id   d58a319f1b1299358d82c11d0380821c
#
_cell.length_a   1.000
_cell.length_b   1.000
_cell.length_c   1.000
_cell.angle_alpha   90.00
_cell.angle_beta   90.00
_cell.angle_gamma   90.00
#
_symmetry.space_group_name_H-M   'P 1'
#
loop_
_entity.id
_entity.type
_entity.pdbx_description
1 polymer ?
#
loop_
_entity_poly.entity_id
_entity_poly.type
_entity_poly.pdbx_seq_one_letter_code
_entity_poly.pdbx_strand_id
1 'polypeptide(L)'
;MLFGGLVAGGILTGPPAPPGRDVSTEPQLAAPSPAILSPPRATRFVAPVPATSAADAMVALSPLIPPPVPGSTTPLFAQRPPPEWHEFYFTRAAYNSYSGWGRRSRSWATDYPKSDRQFLTVLQRLTNLDAFSYENAILLTDENIRRYPFLYALEVGYMSLSPGEIEGLRDYLKAGGFLVIDDFWGTREWGQFEYQMSLVFPQHPIVDLELDHPVFNTFYDIDEILQVPAYGRYWGGQTFERDGFVPHVKGILDDDGRLMVIINWNTDLGDAWEWAERPDYPVQYSTFAFQMGVNMIIYAMSH
;
A
#
# COMPACT_ATOMS: atom_id res chain seq x y z
N MET A 1 17.75 70.17 17.41
CA MET A 1 16.46 70.84 17.19
C MET A 1 15.42 69.73 17.31
N LEU A 2 14.84 69.45 18.49
CA LEU A 2 13.68 70.13 19.11
C LEU A 2 12.40 69.94 18.21
N PHE A 3 11.50 69.12 18.62
CA PHE A 3 10.17 69.21 19.26
C PHE A 3 9.53 67.87 19.09
N GLY A 4 8.99 67.03 19.94
CA GLY A 4 8.25 67.40 21.18
C GLY A 4 6.74 67.40 20.88
N GLY A 5 6.00 66.36 21.34
CA GLY A 5 4.56 66.32 21.18
C GLY A 5 3.93 65.11 21.92
N LEU A 6 3.69 65.31 23.20
CA LEU A 6 2.88 64.51 24.11
C LEU A 6 1.41 64.86 23.87
N VAL A 7 0.48 63.89 23.72
CA VAL A 7 -0.96 64.07 23.93
C VAL A 7 -1.57 62.86 24.67
N ALA A 8 -2.29 63.28 25.71
CA ALA A 8 -2.86 62.52 26.81
C ALA A 8 -4.11 61.69 26.47
N GLY A 9 -4.40 60.82 27.39
CA GLY A 9 -5.45 59.87 27.55
C GLY A 9 -6.89 60.36 27.44
N GLY A 10 -7.76 59.39 27.20
CA GLY A 10 -9.20 59.51 27.26
C GLY A 10 -9.82 58.14 27.58
N ILE A 11 -10.14 57.93 28.85
CA ILE A 11 -10.96 56.82 29.32
C ILE A 11 -12.43 57.17 29.01
N LEU A 12 -13.11 56.38 28.18
CA LEU A 12 -14.56 56.47 28.03
C LEU A 12 -15.20 55.25 28.69
N THR A 13 -15.89 55.53 29.79
CA THR A 13 -16.79 54.64 30.52
C THR A 13 -18.12 54.49 29.77
N GLY A 14 -18.50 53.24 29.42
CA GLY A 14 -19.81 52.96 28.84
C GLY A 14 -20.93 52.86 29.93
N PRO A 15 -22.19 53.05 29.55
CA PRO A 15 -23.33 53.07 30.47
C PRO A 15 -23.72 51.69 31.00
N PRO A 16 -24.44 51.63 32.14
CA PRO A 16 -24.83 50.40 32.84
C PRO A 16 -25.98 49.69 32.13
N ALA A 17 -26.02 48.36 32.26
CA ALA A 17 -27.06 47.46 31.73
C ALA A 17 -28.38 47.58 32.53
N PRO A 18 -29.55 47.38 31.90
CA PRO A 18 -30.83 47.39 32.56
C PRO A 18 -31.13 46.05 33.29
N PRO A 19 -32.04 46.08 34.30
CA PRO A 19 -32.31 44.96 35.17
C PRO A 19 -33.15 43.87 34.48
N GLY A 20 -32.95 42.64 34.94
CA GLY A 20 -33.57 41.42 34.42
C GLY A 20 -35.08 41.37 34.47
N ARG A 21 -35.67 40.73 33.51
CA ARG A 21 -37.07 40.23 33.56
C ARG A 21 -37.01 38.74 33.82
N ASP A 22 -37.69 38.33 34.89
CA ASP A 22 -38.16 36.97 35.13
C ASP A 22 -39.05 36.53 33.98
N VAL A 23 -38.76 35.39 33.36
CA VAL A 23 -39.66 34.72 32.47
C VAL A 23 -39.86 33.28 32.98
N SER A 24 -41.10 33.08 33.37
CA SER A 24 -41.71 31.87 33.84
C SER A 24 -41.37 30.62 33.01
N THR A 25 -41.15 29.54 33.73
CA THR A 25 -41.03 28.15 33.32
C THR A 25 -42.24 27.65 32.54
N GLU A 26 -42.07 27.34 31.26
CA GLU A 26 -42.95 26.39 30.54
C GLU A 26 -42.26 25.00 30.47
N PRO A 27 -43.01 23.90 30.58
CA PRO A 27 -42.44 22.56 30.54
C PRO A 27 -42.11 22.17 29.11
N GLN A 28 -40.82 21.99 28.86
CA GLN A 28 -40.28 21.52 27.59
C GLN A 28 -40.58 20.02 27.41
N LEU A 29 -41.44 19.70 26.43
CA LEU A 29 -41.68 18.33 25.99
C LEU A 29 -40.37 17.72 25.52
N ALA A 30 -39.95 16.62 26.14
CA ALA A 30 -38.79 15.83 25.76
C ALA A 30 -38.95 15.28 24.33
N ALA A 31 -38.03 15.62 23.48
CA ALA A 31 -37.86 15.00 22.15
C ALA A 31 -37.52 13.52 22.32
N PRO A 32 -38.03 12.61 21.45
CA PRO A 32 -37.71 11.20 21.53
C PRO A 32 -36.22 11.02 21.18
N SER A 33 -35.49 10.27 22.02
CA SER A 33 -34.12 9.84 21.78
C SER A 33 -34.04 9.11 20.45
N PRO A 34 -32.99 9.38 19.62
CA PRO A 34 -32.77 8.58 18.44
C PRO A 34 -32.44 7.14 18.84
N ALA A 35 -33.15 6.20 18.23
CA ALA A 35 -32.88 4.78 18.37
C ALA A 35 -31.44 4.51 18.00
N ILE A 36 -30.65 3.99 18.96
CA ILE A 36 -29.28 3.51 18.74
C ILE A 36 -29.44 2.26 17.87
N LEU A 37 -29.21 2.40 16.57
CA LEU A 37 -28.97 1.28 15.69
C LEU A 37 -27.68 0.61 16.16
N SER A 38 -27.80 -0.60 16.71
CA SER A 38 -26.64 -1.42 17.04
C SER A 38 -25.79 -1.60 15.79
N PRO A 39 -24.46 -1.41 15.86
CA PRO A 39 -23.58 -1.68 14.74
C PRO A 39 -23.71 -3.15 14.33
N PRO A 40 -23.52 -3.47 13.03
CA PRO A 40 -23.52 -4.85 12.58
C PRO A 40 -22.49 -5.62 13.40
N ARG A 41 -22.88 -6.81 13.82
CA ARG A 41 -22.09 -7.70 14.65
C ARG A 41 -20.76 -7.93 13.94
N ALA A 42 -19.68 -7.35 14.46
CA ALA A 42 -18.33 -7.62 14.02
C ALA A 42 -18.14 -9.14 14.03
N THR A 43 -17.83 -9.70 12.89
CA THR A 43 -17.37 -11.09 12.77
C THR A 43 -16.19 -11.23 13.74
N ARG A 44 -16.31 -12.15 14.67
CA ARG A 44 -15.29 -12.42 15.66
C ARG A 44 -14.00 -12.77 14.91
N PHE A 45 -13.08 -11.82 14.83
CA PHE A 45 -11.68 -12.15 14.55
C PHE A 45 -11.25 -13.12 15.66
N VAL A 46 -11.00 -14.36 15.28
CA VAL A 46 -10.34 -15.31 16.16
C VAL A 46 -8.96 -14.73 16.42
N ALA A 47 -8.62 -14.54 17.69
CA ALA A 47 -7.32 -14.04 18.09
C ALA A 47 -6.23 -14.85 17.36
N PRO A 48 -5.19 -14.18 16.82
CA PRO A 48 -4.14 -14.87 16.11
C PRO A 48 -3.51 -15.92 17.03
N VAL A 49 -3.30 -17.11 16.50
CA VAL A 49 -2.38 -18.10 17.05
C VAL A 49 -1.06 -17.34 17.26
N PRO A 50 -0.35 -17.50 18.42
CA PRO A 50 0.88 -16.78 18.67
C PRO A 50 1.79 -16.95 17.45
N ALA A 51 2.13 -15.85 16.82
CA ALA A 51 2.87 -15.81 15.57
C ALA A 51 4.20 -16.53 15.80
N THR A 52 4.37 -17.68 15.17
CA THR A 52 5.70 -18.15 14.80
C THR A 52 6.33 -16.98 14.04
N SER A 53 7.51 -16.54 14.46
CA SER A 53 8.14 -15.37 13.86
C SER A 53 8.20 -15.57 12.32
N ALA A 54 8.16 -14.49 11.54
CA ALA A 54 8.36 -14.58 10.09
C ALA A 54 9.68 -15.33 9.76
N ALA A 55 10.69 -15.20 10.63
CA ALA A 55 11.95 -15.96 10.55
C ALA A 55 11.75 -17.48 10.71
N ASP A 56 10.89 -17.94 11.64
CA ASP A 56 10.60 -19.37 11.82
C ASP A 56 9.82 -19.95 10.63
N ALA A 57 8.92 -19.16 10.02
CA ALA A 57 8.22 -19.52 8.80
C ALA A 57 9.19 -19.67 7.62
N MET A 58 10.22 -18.83 7.55
CA MET A 58 11.24 -18.85 6.49
C MET A 58 12.21 -20.03 6.60
N VAL A 59 12.64 -20.41 7.81
CA VAL A 59 13.47 -21.62 8.03
C VAL A 59 12.75 -22.90 7.58
N ALA A 60 11.42 -22.90 7.64
CA ALA A 60 10.60 -24.02 7.18
C ALA A 60 10.40 -24.07 5.65
N LEU A 61 10.80 -23.03 4.90
CA LEU A 61 10.61 -22.96 3.43
C LEU A 61 11.57 -23.87 2.62
N SER A 62 12.76 -24.14 3.15
CA SER A 62 13.81 -24.84 2.39
C SER A 62 13.44 -26.19 1.75
N PRO A 63 12.54 -27.04 2.27
CA PRO A 63 12.23 -28.33 1.64
C PRO A 63 10.89 -28.40 0.89
N LEU A 64 10.08 -27.31 0.79
CA LEU A 64 8.67 -27.42 0.42
C LEU A 64 8.26 -26.68 -0.86
N ILE A 65 9.18 -25.99 -1.52
CA ILE A 65 8.87 -25.37 -2.82
C ILE A 65 9.06 -26.44 -3.89
N PRO A 66 8.00 -26.91 -4.55
CA PRO A 66 8.16 -27.84 -5.67
C PRO A 66 8.98 -27.14 -6.77
N PRO A 67 9.89 -27.88 -7.42
CA PRO A 67 10.65 -27.31 -8.54
C PRO A 67 9.67 -26.83 -9.61
N PRO A 68 10.01 -25.72 -10.33
CA PRO A 68 9.16 -25.20 -11.39
C PRO A 68 8.92 -26.31 -12.43
N VAL A 69 7.66 -26.51 -12.80
CA VAL A 69 7.29 -27.48 -13.84
C VAL A 69 7.89 -27.02 -15.17
N PRO A 70 8.83 -27.78 -15.76
CA PRO A 70 9.41 -27.39 -17.04
C PRO A 70 8.35 -27.43 -18.12
N GLY A 71 8.11 -26.31 -18.81
CA GLY A 71 7.31 -26.27 -20.02
C GLY A 71 5.96 -25.56 -19.97
N SER A 72 5.56 -24.95 -18.85
CA SER A 72 4.35 -24.13 -18.82
C SER A 72 4.61 -22.77 -19.52
N THR A 73 4.53 -22.74 -20.83
CA THR A 73 4.36 -21.52 -21.62
C THR A 73 2.88 -21.22 -21.75
N THR A 74 2.19 -20.99 -20.64
CA THR A 74 0.84 -20.42 -20.71
C THR A 74 0.96 -18.98 -21.17
N PRO A 75 0.22 -18.52 -22.18
CA PRO A 75 0.23 -17.13 -22.58
C PRO A 75 -0.14 -16.27 -21.37
N LEU A 76 0.65 -15.26 -21.06
CA LEU A 76 0.52 -14.35 -19.92
C LEU A 76 -0.86 -13.66 -19.80
N PHE A 77 -1.75 -13.81 -20.76
CA PHE A 77 -2.98 -13.03 -20.93
C PHE A 77 -4.26 -13.87 -21.05
N ALA A 78 -4.21 -15.15 -20.78
CA ALA A 78 -5.39 -16.02 -20.91
C ALA A 78 -5.72 -16.77 -19.61
N GLN A 79 -5.50 -16.14 -18.46
CA GLN A 79 -6.00 -16.75 -17.24
C GLN A 79 -7.50 -16.44 -17.13
N ARG A 80 -8.31 -17.47 -17.37
CA ARG A 80 -9.70 -17.47 -16.90
C ARG A 80 -9.64 -17.20 -15.41
N PRO A 81 -10.58 -16.39 -14.84
CA PRO A 81 -10.72 -16.32 -13.41
C PRO A 81 -10.73 -17.75 -12.87
N PRO A 82 -10.01 -18.04 -11.78
CA PRO A 82 -9.97 -19.37 -11.20
C PRO A 82 -11.40 -19.84 -10.96
N PRO A 83 -11.69 -21.13 -11.17
CA PRO A 83 -13.05 -21.67 -11.05
C PRO A 83 -13.57 -21.64 -9.61
N GLU A 84 -12.69 -21.48 -8.63
CA GLU A 84 -13.02 -21.40 -7.23
C GLU A 84 -12.93 -19.95 -6.74
N TRP A 85 -13.82 -19.60 -5.82
CA TRP A 85 -13.83 -18.28 -5.18
C TRP A 85 -12.91 -18.30 -3.97
N HIS A 86 -11.94 -17.36 -3.93
CA HIS A 86 -11.08 -17.09 -2.78
C HIS A 86 -11.27 -15.67 -2.30
N GLU A 87 -11.00 -15.42 -1.04
CA GLU A 87 -11.09 -14.08 -0.44
C GLU A 87 -9.99 -13.16 -0.99
N PHE A 88 -8.83 -13.71 -1.31
CA PHE A 88 -7.66 -12.96 -1.77
C PHE A 88 -6.95 -13.59 -2.96
N TYR A 89 -6.49 -12.72 -3.87
CA TYR A 89 -5.62 -13.05 -5.00
C TYR A 89 -4.46 -12.07 -5.02
N PHE A 90 -3.22 -12.56 -4.89
CA PHE A 90 -2.06 -11.72 -5.15
C PHE A 90 -2.01 -11.41 -6.64
N THR A 91 -2.34 -10.18 -7.00
CA THR A 91 -2.58 -9.82 -8.42
C THR A 91 -1.60 -8.75 -8.88
N ARG A 92 -0.83 -9.06 -9.93
CA ARG A 92 0.04 -8.08 -10.59
C ARG A 92 -0.77 -7.16 -11.48
N ALA A 93 -0.50 -5.85 -11.37
CA ALA A 93 -0.97 -4.85 -12.33
C ALA A 93 -0.13 -4.91 -13.60
N ALA A 94 -0.66 -5.47 -14.68
CA ALA A 94 0.01 -5.50 -15.97
C ALA A 94 -0.23 -4.17 -16.71
N TYR A 95 0.81 -3.35 -16.78
CA TYR A 95 0.78 -2.02 -17.37
C TYR A 95 1.74 -1.90 -18.57
N ASN A 96 1.52 -0.91 -19.42
CA ASN A 96 2.43 -0.57 -20.51
C ASN A 96 3.68 0.13 -19.99
N SER A 97 4.84 -0.25 -20.54
CA SER A 97 6.12 0.38 -20.26
C SER A 97 6.83 0.81 -21.55
N TYR A 98 7.60 1.86 -21.49
CA TYR A 98 8.40 2.29 -22.65
C TYR A 98 9.63 1.39 -22.90
N SER A 99 9.97 0.49 -21.99
CA SER A 99 11.01 -0.52 -22.18
C SER A 99 10.55 -1.74 -22.98
N GLY A 100 9.25 -1.80 -23.33
CA GLY A 100 8.64 -2.86 -24.13
C GLY A 100 8.22 -4.07 -23.29
N TRP A 101 7.54 -5.01 -23.95
CA TRP A 101 7.05 -6.26 -23.38
C TRP A 101 8.08 -7.37 -23.56
N GLY A 102 8.62 -7.94 -22.49
CA GLY A 102 9.51 -9.09 -22.59
C GLY A 102 10.33 -9.38 -21.33
N ARG A 103 10.80 -10.64 -21.21
CA ARG A 103 11.58 -11.14 -20.05
C ARG A 103 12.90 -10.41 -19.75
N ARG A 104 13.36 -9.53 -20.62
CA ARG A 104 14.59 -8.74 -20.45
C ARG A 104 14.33 -7.25 -20.33
N SER A 105 13.07 -6.85 -20.41
CA SER A 105 12.67 -5.46 -20.20
C SER A 105 12.25 -5.29 -18.75
N ARG A 106 12.67 -4.19 -18.13
CA ARG A 106 12.15 -3.78 -16.84
C ARG A 106 10.67 -3.47 -16.98
N SER A 107 9.82 -4.26 -16.33
CA SER A 107 8.38 -4.20 -16.51
C SER A 107 7.67 -4.84 -15.31
N TRP A 108 6.36 -4.75 -15.28
CA TRP A 108 5.51 -5.38 -14.30
C TRP A 108 5.77 -6.89 -14.07
N ALA A 109 6.42 -7.58 -15.02
CA ALA A 109 6.71 -9.01 -14.96
C ALA A 109 8.11 -9.34 -14.41
N THR A 110 8.86 -8.37 -13.88
CA THR A 110 10.11 -8.62 -13.15
C THR A 110 9.80 -9.55 -11.96
N ASP A 111 10.65 -10.54 -11.67
CA ASP A 111 10.53 -11.55 -10.60
C ASP A 111 9.29 -12.46 -10.70
N TYR A 112 8.44 -12.25 -11.70
CA TYR A 112 7.24 -13.04 -11.92
C TYR A 112 7.59 -14.39 -12.56
N PRO A 113 7.05 -15.51 -12.09
CA PRO A 113 6.06 -15.64 -11.01
C PRO A 113 6.68 -16.07 -9.66
N LYS A 114 8.01 -16.10 -9.52
CA LYS A 114 8.67 -16.73 -8.38
C LYS A 114 8.42 -15.94 -7.08
N SER A 115 8.58 -14.61 -7.09
CA SER A 115 8.35 -13.80 -5.90
C SER A 115 6.93 -13.95 -5.37
N ASP A 116 5.93 -13.93 -6.28
CA ASP A 116 4.51 -14.05 -5.94
C ASP A 116 4.19 -15.40 -5.27
N ARG A 117 4.71 -16.50 -5.82
CA ARG A 117 4.52 -17.85 -5.27
C ARG A 117 5.15 -18.01 -3.90
N GLN A 118 6.34 -17.46 -3.72
CA GLN A 118 7.02 -17.49 -2.43
C GLN A 118 6.25 -16.67 -1.41
N PHE A 119 5.84 -15.45 -1.79
CA PHE A 119 5.04 -14.60 -0.94
C PHE A 119 3.73 -15.28 -0.52
N LEU A 120 2.97 -15.83 -1.45
CA LEU A 120 1.71 -16.55 -1.19
C LEU A 120 1.91 -17.73 -0.24
N THR A 121 3.01 -18.49 -0.40
CA THR A 121 3.33 -19.61 0.49
C THR A 121 3.51 -19.15 1.92
N VAL A 122 4.16 -18.00 2.14
CA VAL A 122 4.36 -17.43 3.47
C VAL A 122 3.06 -16.81 4.01
N LEU A 123 2.33 -16.06 3.19
CA LEU A 123 1.05 -15.46 3.55
C LEU A 123 0.07 -16.50 4.10
N GLN A 124 -0.11 -17.62 3.39
CA GLN A 124 -1.00 -18.73 3.80
C GLN A 124 -0.57 -19.41 5.10
N ARG A 125 0.71 -19.32 5.47
CA ARG A 125 1.23 -19.88 6.75
C ARG A 125 1.09 -18.92 7.90
N LEU A 126 1.20 -17.61 7.64
CA LEU A 126 1.19 -16.59 8.67
C LEU A 126 -0.23 -16.08 8.97
N THR A 127 -1.16 -16.26 8.06
CA THR A 127 -2.52 -15.76 8.18
C THR A 127 -3.55 -16.88 7.95
N ASN A 128 -4.81 -16.62 8.36
CA ASN A 128 -5.94 -17.50 8.03
C ASN A 128 -6.70 -17.02 6.79
N LEU A 129 -6.09 -16.14 5.98
CA LEU A 129 -6.69 -15.61 4.77
C LEU A 129 -6.84 -16.72 3.72
N ASP A 130 -8.04 -16.89 3.18
CA ASP A 130 -8.29 -17.79 2.06
C ASP A 130 -7.71 -17.17 0.78
N ALA A 131 -6.40 -17.35 0.60
CA ALA A 131 -5.67 -16.85 -0.54
C ALA A 131 -5.55 -17.89 -1.64
N PHE A 132 -5.83 -17.50 -2.90
CA PHE A 132 -5.55 -18.34 -4.06
C PHE A 132 -4.06 -18.69 -4.12
N SER A 133 -3.75 -19.95 -4.34
CA SER A 133 -2.39 -20.50 -4.18
C SER A 133 -1.40 -20.16 -5.31
N TYR A 134 -1.88 -19.51 -6.37
CA TYR A 134 -1.06 -19.20 -7.54
C TYR A 134 -1.05 -17.70 -7.82
N GLU A 135 -0.02 -17.28 -8.52
CA GLU A 135 0.11 -15.93 -9.03
C GLU A 135 -1.04 -15.54 -9.97
N ASN A 136 -1.39 -14.28 -9.98
CA ASN A 136 -2.37 -13.70 -10.89
C ASN A 136 -1.85 -12.39 -11.49
N ALA A 137 -2.31 -12.04 -12.68
CA ALA A 137 -2.01 -10.76 -13.31
C ALA A 137 -3.23 -10.27 -14.09
N ILE A 138 -3.45 -8.96 -14.11
CA ILE A 138 -4.58 -8.36 -14.81
C ILE A 138 -4.14 -7.07 -15.51
N LEU A 139 -4.70 -6.82 -16.69
CA LEU A 139 -4.51 -5.55 -17.39
C LEU A 139 -5.27 -4.43 -16.64
N LEU A 140 -4.70 -3.23 -16.59
CA LEU A 140 -5.37 -2.06 -16.00
C LEU A 140 -6.65 -1.67 -16.75
N THR A 141 -6.83 -2.15 -17.98
CA THR A 141 -8.04 -1.94 -18.81
C THR A 141 -9.06 -3.07 -18.74
N ASP A 142 -8.81 -4.10 -17.93
CA ASP A 142 -9.71 -5.25 -17.83
C ASP A 142 -10.97 -4.89 -17.04
N GLU A 143 -12.14 -5.23 -17.57
CA GLU A 143 -13.45 -4.96 -16.93
C GLU A 143 -13.61 -5.69 -15.58
N ASN A 144 -12.88 -6.77 -15.36
CA ASN A 144 -12.91 -7.56 -14.14
C ASN A 144 -11.92 -7.09 -13.07
N ILE A 145 -11.17 -6.01 -13.29
CA ILE A 145 -10.12 -5.54 -12.37
C ILE A 145 -10.64 -5.33 -10.93
N ARG A 146 -11.90 -4.90 -10.79
CA ARG A 146 -12.56 -4.68 -9.48
C ARG A 146 -12.85 -5.95 -8.68
N ARG A 147 -12.60 -7.13 -9.24
CA ARG A 147 -12.67 -8.40 -8.50
C ARG A 147 -11.46 -8.61 -7.60
N TYR A 148 -10.41 -7.86 -7.79
CA TYR A 148 -9.14 -7.99 -7.08
C TYR A 148 -8.92 -6.74 -6.23
N PRO A 149 -9.13 -6.80 -4.92
CA PRO A 149 -9.02 -5.62 -4.05
C PRO A 149 -7.58 -5.10 -3.93
N PHE A 150 -6.59 -5.92 -4.28
CA PHE A 150 -5.17 -5.65 -4.16
C PHE A 150 -4.47 -5.82 -5.51
N LEU A 151 -3.69 -4.82 -5.89
CA LEU A 151 -2.79 -4.88 -7.04
C LEU A 151 -1.35 -4.58 -6.61
N TYR A 152 -0.40 -5.27 -7.24
CA TYR A 152 1.03 -5.04 -7.05
C TYR A 152 1.70 -4.66 -8.36
N ALA A 153 2.44 -3.55 -8.38
CA ALA A 153 3.19 -3.05 -9.52
C ALA A 153 4.62 -2.71 -9.11
N LEU A 154 5.58 -3.16 -9.88
CA LEU A 154 6.99 -2.87 -9.67
C LEU A 154 7.66 -2.36 -10.95
N GLU A 155 8.91 -1.88 -10.89
CA GLU A 155 9.64 -1.29 -12.01
C GLU A 155 8.89 -0.09 -12.65
N VAL A 156 8.12 0.61 -11.84
CA VAL A 156 7.21 1.70 -12.29
C VAL A 156 7.97 2.93 -12.80
N GLY A 157 9.27 3.02 -12.57
CA GLY A 157 10.14 4.00 -13.23
C GLY A 157 10.17 3.87 -14.75
N TYR A 158 9.64 2.79 -15.31
CA TYR A 158 9.47 2.55 -16.75
C TYR A 158 8.02 2.57 -17.21
N MET A 159 7.08 2.86 -16.30
CA MET A 159 5.66 2.94 -16.60
C MET A 159 5.36 4.00 -17.67
N SER A 160 4.45 3.66 -18.60
CA SER A 160 3.98 4.54 -19.67
C SER A 160 2.53 4.19 -19.97
N LEU A 161 1.62 4.72 -19.17
CA LEU A 161 0.20 4.39 -19.22
C LEU A 161 -0.47 4.98 -20.47
N SER A 162 -1.23 4.16 -21.17
CA SER A 162 -2.17 4.61 -22.18
C SER A 162 -3.37 5.33 -21.54
N PRO A 163 -4.14 6.13 -22.31
CA PRO A 163 -5.34 6.77 -21.77
C PRO A 163 -6.34 5.80 -21.12
N GLY A 164 -6.51 4.61 -21.69
CA GLY A 164 -7.38 3.59 -21.14
C GLY A 164 -6.87 3.00 -19.83
N GLU A 165 -5.53 2.83 -19.67
CA GLU A 165 -4.94 2.38 -18.41
C GLU A 165 -5.03 3.45 -17.32
N ILE A 166 -4.87 4.73 -17.65
CA ILE A 166 -5.06 5.86 -16.74
C ILE A 166 -6.49 5.86 -16.20
N GLU A 167 -7.49 5.70 -17.08
CA GLU A 167 -8.90 5.67 -16.71
C GLU A 167 -9.20 4.44 -15.85
N GLY A 168 -8.79 3.24 -16.31
CA GLY A 168 -9.02 2.00 -15.60
C GLY A 168 -8.41 1.97 -14.20
N LEU A 169 -7.16 2.45 -14.05
CA LEU A 169 -6.50 2.53 -12.75
C LEU A 169 -7.19 3.54 -11.82
N ARG A 170 -7.57 4.71 -12.36
CA ARG A 170 -8.33 5.72 -11.60
C ARG A 170 -9.64 5.17 -11.07
N ASP A 171 -10.41 4.52 -11.94
CA ASP A 171 -11.72 3.97 -11.60
C ASP A 171 -11.60 2.80 -10.62
N TYR A 172 -10.56 1.98 -10.74
CA TYR A 172 -10.27 0.90 -9.82
C TYR A 172 -10.00 1.44 -8.41
N LEU A 173 -9.10 2.41 -8.28
CA LEU A 173 -8.70 2.97 -6.98
C LEU A 173 -9.85 3.76 -6.32
N LYS A 174 -10.62 4.53 -7.09
CA LYS A 174 -11.82 5.21 -6.59
C LYS A 174 -12.93 4.25 -6.15
N ALA A 175 -12.98 3.05 -6.72
CA ALA A 175 -13.96 2.03 -6.35
C ALA A 175 -13.58 1.23 -5.09
N GLY A 176 -12.48 1.59 -4.41
CA GLY A 176 -12.01 0.91 -3.19
C GLY A 176 -10.81 0.00 -3.40
N GLY A 177 -10.26 -0.07 -4.62
CA GLY A 177 -9.03 -0.83 -4.89
C GLY A 177 -7.83 -0.28 -4.15
N PHE A 178 -6.81 -1.12 -3.97
CA PHE A 178 -5.55 -0.79 -3.34
C PHE A 178 -4.37 -1.18 -4.24
N LEU A 179 -3.41 -0.27 -4.42
CA LEU A 179 -2.23 -0.48 -5.25
C LEU A 179 -0.95 -0.39 -4.43
N VAL A 180 -0.12 -1.41 -4.51
CA VAL A 180 1.25 -1.42 -3.98
C VAL A 180 2.23 -1.15 -5.11
N ILE A 181 3.09 -0.17 -4.91
CA ILE A 181 4.21 0.18 -5.79
C ILE A 181 5.51 -0.25 -5.11
N ASP A 182 6.41 -0.88 -5.89
CA ASP A 182 7.68 -1.41 -5.38
C ASP A 182 8.76 -1.38 -6.46
N ASP A 183 10.00 -1.67 -6.10
CA ASP A 183 11.18 -1.86 -6.94
C ASP A 183 11.34 -0.80 -8.04
N PHE A 184 11.56 0.45 -7.62
CA PHE A 184 12.00 1.53 -8.49
C PHE A 184 12.89 2.50 -7.72
N TRP A 185 13.86 3.11 -8.41
CA TRP A 185 15.03 3.66 -7.74
C TRP A 185 15.47 5.01 -8.28
N GLY A 186 15.84 5.89 -7.35
CA GLY A 186 16.48 7.16 -7.64
C GLY A 186 15.53 8.21 -8.23
N THR A 187 16.07 9.40 -8.41
CA THR A 187 15.30 10.59 -8.80
C THR A 187 14.72 10.51 -10.21
N ARG A 188 15.39 9.83 -11.13
CA ARG A 188 14.92 9.70 -12.51
C ARG A 188 13.66 8.84 -12.60
N GLU A 189 13.65 7.68 -11.93
CA GLU A 189 12.49 6.78 -11.94
C GLU A 189 11.35 7.34 -11.12
N TRP A 190 11.65 8.03 -10.03
CA TRP A 190 10.68 8.81 -9.28
C TRP A 190 9.95 9.80 -10.17
N GLY A 191 10.68 10.65 -10.90
CA GLY A 191 10.06 11.67 -11.76
C GLY A 191 9.15 11.07 -12.86
N GLN A 192 9.51 9.89 -13.39
CA GLN A 192 8.65 9.18 -14.36
C GLN A 192 7.39 8.65 -13.68
N PHE A 193 7.50 8.01 -12.53
CA PHE A 193 6.37 7.50 -11.77
C PHE A 193 5.44 8.62 -11.31
N GLU A 194 5.99 9.67 -10.72
CA GLU A 194 5.23 10.85 -10.26
C GLU A 194 4.45 11.49 -11.41
N TYR A 195 5.08 11.61 -12.60
CA TYR A 195 4.38 12.09 -13.80
C TYR A 195 3.20 11.18 -14.17
N GLN A 196 3.37 9.86 -14.18
CA GLN A 196 2.26 8.93 -14.48
C GLN A 196 1.14 9.04 -13.45
N MET A 197 1.46 9.14 -12.17
CA MET A 197 0.45 9.30 -11.12
C MET A 197 -0.26 10.66 -11.19
N SER A 198 0.40 11.72 -11.61
CA SER A 198 -0.26 13.01 -11.86
C SER A 198 -1.30 12.96 -12.98
N LEU A 199 -1.18 12.05 -13.94
CA LEU A 199 -2.20 11.80 -14.97
C LEU A 199 -3.39 10.98 -14.41
N VAL A 200 -3.12 10.07 -13.46
CA VAL A 200 -4.17 9.28 -12.81
C VAL A 200 -4.92 10.15 -11.80
N PHE A 201 -4.20 10.85 -10.93
CA PHE A 201 -4.74 11.65 -9.83
C PHE A 201 -4.13 13.06 -9.75
N PRO A 202 -4.56 13.99 -10.64
CA PRO A 202 -3.96 15.33 -10.70
C PRO A 202 -4.20 16.19 -9.45
N GLN A 203 -5.15 15.81 -8.59
CA GLN A 203 -5.54 16.58 -7.39
C GLN A 203 -5.14 15.91 -6.08
N HIS A 204 -4.60 14.69 -6.11
CA HIS A 204 -4.19 13.94 -4.92
C HIS A 204 -2.66 13.91 -4.86
N PRO A 205 -2.05 14.64 -3.90
CA PRO A 205 -0.60 14.66 -3.76
C PRO A 205 -0.05 13.32 -3.27
N ILE A 206 1.17 13.01 -3.63
CA ILE A 206 1.94 11.95 -2.98
C ILE A 206 2.49 12.52 -1.67
N VAL A 207 2.21 11.85 -0.55
CA VAL A 207 2.64 12.26 0.79
C VAL A 207 3.56 11.21 1.41
N ASP A 208 4.43 11.61 2.33
CA ASP A 208 5.18 10.66 3.15
C ASP A 208 4.23 9.98 4.15
N LEU A 209 4.41 8.68 4.39
CA LEU A 209 3.69 7.95 5.42
C LEU A 209 4.59 7.80 6.65
N GLU A 210 4.15 8.37 7.77
CA GLU A 210 4.85 8.24 9.04
C GLU A 210 4.56 6.86 9.68
N LEU A 211 5.46 6.37 10.54
CA LEU A 211 5.37 5.03 11.14
C LEU A 211 4.12 4.82 12.03
N ASP A 212 3.43 5.89 12.41
CA ASP A 212 2.15 5.81 13.13
C ASP A 212 0.95 5.54 12.21
N HIS A 213 1.14 5.58 10.87
CA HIS A 213 0.08 5.25 9.93
C HIS A 213 -0.35 3.78 10.11
N PRO A 214 -1.67 3.46 10.11
CA PRO A 214 -2.18 2.11 10.37
C PRO A 214 -1.56 0.99 9.53
N VAL A 215 -1.11 1.27 8.30
CA VAL A 215 -0.48 0.26 7.44
C VAL A 215 0.78 -0.36 8.05
N PHE A 216 1.48 0.34 8.95
CA PHE A 216 2.69 -0.16 9.60
C PHE A 216 2.43 -1.01 10.85
N ASN A 217 1.17 -1.08 11.33
CA ASN A 217 0.82 -1.81 12.54
C ASN A 217 -0.48 -2.64 12.42
N THR A 218 -0.94 -2.91 11.19
CA THR A 218 -2.19 -3.64 10.94
C THR A 218 -2.10 -5.10 11.38
N PHE A 219 -0.96 -5.76 11.23
CA PHE A 219 -0.72 -7.15 11.62
C PHE A 219 0.63 -7.33 12.35
N TYR A 220 1.69 -6.73 11.83
CA TYR A 220 3.00 -6.63 12.44
C TYR A 220 3.31 -5.18 12.78
N ASP A 221 3.98 -4.95 13.90
CA ASP A 221 4.52 -3.64 14.24
C ASP A 221 5.82 -3.41 13.45
N ILE A 222 5.84 -2.40 12.60
CA ILE A 222 6.99 -1.95 11.81
C ILE A 222 7.54 -0.68 12.45
N ASP A 223 8.69 -0.78 13.10
CA ASP A 223 9.32 0.31 13.84
C ASP A 223 10.38 1.07 13.00
N GLU A 224 10.81 0.48 11.87
CA GLU A 224 11.86 1.03 11.01
C GLU A 224 11.61 0.63 9.55
N ILE A 225 11.86 1.55 8.62
CA ILE A 225 11.84 1.26 7.19
C ILE A 225 13.23 0.82 6.73
N LEU A 226 13.37 -0.44 6.40
CA LEU A 226 14.63 -1.00 5.88
C LEU A 226 14.75 -0.76 4.37
N GLN A 227 15.94 -0.41 3.92
CA GLN A 227 16.28 -0.45 2.52
C GLN A 227 16.58 -1.89 2.10
N VAL A 228 15.63 -2.52 1.43
CA VAL A 228 15.76 -3.90 0.94
C VAL A 228 16.50 -3.87 -0.40
N PRO A 229 17.68 -4.48 -0.50
CA PRO A 229 18.45 -4.50 -1.74
C PRO A 229 17.95 -5.57 -2.71
N ALA A 230 18.08 -5.30 -4.01
CA ALA A 230 18.05 -6.35 -5.02
C ALA A 230 19.15 -7.39 -4.74
N TYR A 231 18.85 -8.68 -4.93
CA TYR A 231 19.76 -9.79 -4.66
C TYR A 231 21.14 -9.61 -5.30
N GLY A 232 21.15 -9.20 -6.58
CA GLY A 232 22.40 -8.98 -7.30
C GLY A 232 23.24 -7.81 -6.78
N ARG A 233 22.63 -6.82 -6.12
CA ARG A 233 23.34 -5.65 -5.54
C ARG A 233 23.93 -5.97 -4.17
N TYR A 234 23.21 -6.74 -3.39
CA TYR A 234 23.70 -7.15 -2.07
C TYR A 234 25.09 -7.79 -2.12
N TRP A 235 25.40 -8.60 -3.13
CA TRP A 235 26.72 -9.20 -3.33
C TRP A 235 27.84 -8.18 -3.54
N GLY A 236 27.50 -6.99 -4.04
CA GLY A 236 28.42 -5.86 -4.17
C GLY A 236 28.57 -5.04 -2.88
N GLY A 237 27.88 -5.43 -1.78
CA GLY A 237 27.85 -4.68 -0.53
C GLY A 237 27.01 -3.40 -0.60
N GLN A 238 26.11 -3.29 -1.58
CA GLN A 238 25.22 -2.13 -1.78
C GLN A 238 23.78 -2.51 -1.44
N THR A 239 23.08 -1.59 -0.76
CA THR A 239 21.65 -1.71 -0.49
C THR A 239 20.79 -0.88 -1.44
N PHE A 240 21.42 -0.07 -2.28
CA PHE A 240 20.75 0.91 -3.14
C PHE A 240 21.09 0.72 -4.61
N GLU A 241 20.21 1.23 -5.47
CA GLU A 241 20.46 1.42 -6.90
C GLU A 241 20.48 2.91 -7.26
N ARG A 242 21.25 3.24 -8.30
CA ARG A 242 21.38 4.63 -8.82
C ARG A 242 21.72 5.64 -7.72
N ASP A 243 20.89 6.70 -7.59
CA ASP A 243 20.96 7.72 -6.56
C ASP A 243 19.91 7.53 -5.45
N GLY A 244 19.32 6.31 -5.35
CA GLY A 244 18.31 5.94 -4.37
C GLY A 244 18.88 5.51 -3.02
N PHE A 245 19.59 6.40 -2.33
CA PHE A 245 20.34 6.06 -1.12
C PHE A 245 19.48 5.84 0.14
N VAL A 246 18.26 6.35 0.16
CA VAL A 246 17.37 6.31 1.32
C VAL A 246 16.03 5.72 0.91
N PRO A 247 15.53 4.69 1.64
CA PRO A 247 14.20 4.13 1.39
C PRO A 247 13.12 5.10 1.88
N HIS A 248 12.01 5.12 1.19
CA HIS A 248 10.82 5.90 1.58
C HIS A 248 9.57 5.08 1.40
N VAL A 249 8.63 5.21 2.31
CA VAL A 249 7.26 4.76 2.10
C VAL A 249 6.35 5.97 2.01
N LYS A 250 5.67 6.09 0.87
CA LYS A 250 4.78 7.22 0.57
C LYS A 250 3.39 6.70 0.21
N GLY A 251 2.42 7.60 0.13
CA GLY A 251 1.05 7.24 -0.20
C GLY A 251 0.31 8.26 -1.02
N ILE A 252 -0.76 7.80 -1.67
CA ILE A 252 -1.82 8.65 -2.23
C ILE A 252 -3.10 8.29 -1.49
N LEU A 253 -3.70 9.30 -0.86
CA LEU A 253 -4.95 9.15 -0.12
C LEU A 253 -6.13 9.68 -0.95
N ASP A 254 -7.32 9.13 -0.72
CA ASP A 254 -8.56 9.68 -1.27
C ASP A 254 -9.07 10.87 -0.43
N ASP A 255 -10.21 11.42 -0.83
CA ASP A 255 -10.82 12.59 -0.17
C ASP A 255 -11.29 12.29 1.25
N ASP A 256 -11.49 11.02 1.60
CA ASP A 256 -11.88 10.55 2.94
C ASP A 256 -10.68 10.16 3.82
N GLY A 257 -9.45 10.25 3.27
CA GLY A 257 -8.20 9.91 3.95
C GLY A 257 -7.84 8.42 3.90
N ARG A 258 -8.53 7.60 3.10
CA ARG A 258 -8.16 6.20 2.88
C ARG A 258 -6.92 6.13 1.98
N LEU A 259 -5.95 5.32 2.35
CA LEU A 259 -4.78 5.06 1.52
C LEU A 259 -5.17 4.21 0.31
N MET A 260 -5.08 4.80 -0.89
CA MET A 260 -5.35 4.12 -2.16
C MET A 260 -4.10 3.48 -2.77
N VAL A 261 -2.96 4.15 -2.64
CA VAL A 261 -1.68 3.71 -3.21
C VAL A 261 -0.61 3.81 -2.14
N ILE A 262 0.09 2.72 -1.88
CA ILE A 262 1.32 2.72 -1.09
C ILE A 262 2.52 2.59 -2.01
N ILE A 263 3.57 3.36 -1.76
CA ILE A 263 4.72 3.52 -2.63
C ILE A 263 5.99 3.22 -1.85
N ASN A 264 6.59 2.06 -2.12
CA ASN A 264 7.88 1.67 -1.57
C ASN A 264 8.98 2.12 -2.55
N TRP A 265 9.56 3.28 -2.29
CA TRP A 265 10.58 3.88 -3.15
C TRP A 265 11.98 3.65 -2.62
N ASN A 266 12.94 3.32 -3.51
CA ASN A 266 14.32 2.96 -3.20
C ASN A 266 14.44 1.69 -2.34
N THR A 267 13.65 0.70 -2.67
CA THR A 267 13.63 -0.63 -2.01
C THR A 267 13.09 -1.66 -2.98
N ASP A 268 13.34 -2.95 -2.73
CA ASP A 268 12.95 -4.08 -3.57
C ASP A 268 12.41 -5.20 -2.67
N LEU A 269 11.13 -5.10 -2.32
CA LEU A 269 10.45 -6.14 -1.52
C LEU A 269 10.30 -7.43 -2.34
N GLY A 270 10.12 -7.28 -3.66
CA GLY A 270 9.95 -8.39 -4.60
C GLY A 270 11.12 -9.35 -4.60
N ASP A 271 12.35 -8.84 -4.69
CA ASP A 271 13.57 -9.65 -4.63
C ASP A 271 13.75 -10.32 -3.25
N ALA A 272 13.38 -9.63 -2.16
CA ALA A 272 13.43 -10.23 -0.83
C ALA A 272 12.44 -11.39 -0.66
N TRP A 273 11.31 -11.38 -1.36
CA TRP A 273 10.40 -12.53 -1.44
C TRP A 273 10.97 -13.60 -2.36
N GLU A 274 11.47 -13.21 -3.57
CA GLU A 274 11.98 -14.15 -4.57
C GLU A 274 13.16 -14.98 -4.07
N TRP A 275 14.04 -14.39 -3.26
CA TRP A 275 15.28 -15.01 -2.80
C TRP A 275 15.27 -15.40 -1.32
N ALA A 276 14.10 -15.39 -0.68
CA ALA A 276 13.94 -15.68 0.75
C ALA A 276 14.48 -17.06 1.18
N GLU A 277 14.44 -18.06 0.27
CA GLU A 277 14.95 -19.40 0.55
C GLU A 277 16.47 -19.53 0.43
N ARG A 278 17.15 -18.48 -0.05
CA ARG A 278 18.60 -18.52 -0.25
C ARG A 278 19.33 -18.26 1.05
N PRO A 279 20.24 -19.14 1.47
CA PRO A 279 21.03 -18.95 2.71
C PRO A 279 21.94 -17.72 2.68
N ASP A 280 22.25 -17.24 1.48
CA ASP A 280 23.14 -16.11 1.24
C ASP A 280 22.41 -14.78 1.05
N TYR A 281 21.06 -14.77 1.08
CA TYR A 281 20.28 -13.54 1.17
C TYR A 281 19.95 -13.24 2.65
N PRO A 282 20.22 -12.02 3.16
CA PRO A 282 20.06 -11.74 4.59
C PRO A 282 18.62 -11.82 5.05
N VAL A 283 18.39 -12.65 6.06
CA VAL A 283 17.08 -12.92 6.64
C VAL A 283 16.35 -11.67 7.13
N GLN A 284 17.08 -10.64 7.56
CA GLN A 284 16.49 -9.38 8.00
C GLN A 284 15.67 -8.68 6.92
N TYR A 285 16.15 -8.69 5.67
CA TYR A 285 15.45 -8.08 4.54
C TYR A 285 14.21 -8.85 4.15
N SER A 286 14.33 -10.18 4.07
CA SER A 286 13.17 -11.03 3.77
C SER A 286 12.12 -10.95 4.89
N THR A 287 12.54 -10.93 6.16
CA THR A 287 11.62 -10.77 7.29
C THR A 287 10.85 -9.46 7.19
N PHE A 288 11.55 -8.34 7.00
CA PHE A 288 10.91 -7.03 6.83
C PHE A 288 9.96 -7.01 5.63
N ALA A 289 10.41 -7.52 4.47
CA ALA A 289 9.62 -7.52 3.26
C ALA A 289 8.32 -8.35 3.41
N PHE A 290 8.38 -9.51 4.08
CA PHE A 290 7.18 -10.30 4.37
C PHE A 290 6.25 -9.60 5.37
N GLN A 291 6.78 -9.03 6.44
CA GLN A 291 5.98 -8.28 7.40
C GLN A 291 5.28 -7.11 6.75
N MET A 292 6.00 -6.33 5.95
CA MET A 292 5.46 -5.20 5.22
C MET A 292 4.39 -5.64 4.21
N GLY A 293 4.67 -6.71 3.43
CA GLY A 293 3.72 -7.27 2.47
C GLY A 293 2.42 -7.77 3.13
N VAL A 294 2.52 -8.48 4.26
CA VAL A 294 1.34 -8.92 5.02
C VAL A 294 0.55 -7.73 5.54
N ASN A 295 1.21 -6.73 6.11
CA ASN A 295 0.54 -5.51 6.57
C ASN A 295 -0.24 -4.82 5.45
N MET A 296 0.38 -4.63 4.27
CA MET A 296 -0.26 -4.02 3.11
C MET A 296 -1.52 -4.78 2.67
N ILE A 297 -1.47 -6.12 2.67
CA ILE A 297 -2.62 -6.95 2.29
C ILE A 297 -3.73 -6.86 3.34
N ILE A 298 -3.40 -7.02 4.61
CA ILE A 298 -4.42 -6.97 5.67
C ILE A 298 -5.04 -5.56 5.72
N TYR A 299 -4.24 -4.50 5.52
CA TYR A 299 -4.75 -3.15 5.37
C TYR A 299 -5.75 -3.04 4.20
N ALA A 300 -5.38 -3.51 3.01
CA ALA A 300 -6.23 -3.49 1.82
C ALA A 300 -7.55 -4.27 1.99
N MET A 301 -7.53 -5.34 2.79
CA MET A 301 -8.71 -6.20 3.03
C MET A 301 -9.61 -5.67 4.16
N SER A 302 -9.18 -4.64 4.92
CA SER A 302 -9.89 -4.14 6.10
C SER A 302 -10.31 -2.67 6.01
N HIS A 303 -9.86 -1.93 5.02
CA HIS A 303 -10.11 -0.50 4.79
C HIS A 303 -10.58 -0.25 3.36
#